data_5b95212fc7f6d99cd70185d60378c62f
#
_entry.id   5b95212fc7f6d99cd70185d60378c62f
#
_cell.length_a   1.000
_cell.length_b   1.000
_cell.length_c   1.000
_cell.angle_alpha   90.00
_cell.angle_beta   90.00
_cell.angle_gamma   90.00
#
_symmetry.space_group_name_H-M   'P 1'
#
loop_
_entity.id
_entity.type
_entity.pdbx_description
1 polymer ?
#
loop_
_entity_poly.entity_id
_entity_poly.type
_entity_poly.pdbx_seq_one_letter_code
_entity_poly.pdbx_strand_id
1 'polypeptide(L)'
;NQEYSPIRFVIRKEGDDTITLILFTHEPESAKQWIRDYTNHINQTVIDKFSSDLRHGINQQLMLLDQAKHSMERIHKQRIADHVAQLEEALDVATALNISDRIDQSPLPPAAVPLYYRGSNFLHAEIQAIKERRTHEAFYWTIHLREIEEWSEKLRQITINTTDTLAARVQISSYAPPEPLKPRPIVIFWFGVAIALTASVSNFIGRTRS
;
A
#
# COMPACT_ATOMS: atom_id res chain seq x y z
N ASN A 1 47.23 -23.96 15.05
CA ASN A 1 45.88 -24.12 14.50
C ASN A 1 44.91 -23.31 15.35
N GLN A 2 44.63 -22.07 14.94
CA GLN A 2 43.52 -21.32 15.48
C GLN A 2 42.24 -21.94 14.91
N GLU A 3 41.53 -22.70 15.72
CA GLU A 3 40.15 -23.09 15.43
C GLU A 3 39.32 -21.81 15.38
N TYR A 4 38.98 -21.37 14.18
CA TYR A 4 37.99 -20.34 13.94
C TYR A 4 36.66 -20.84 14.50
N SER A 5 36.33 -20.47 15.73
CA SER A 5 34.96 -20.68 16.23
C SER A 5 34.03 -19.84 15.35
N PRO A 6 33.04 -20.45 14.70
CA PRO A 6 32.16 -19.73 13.80
C PRO A 6 31.40 -18.66 14.59
N ILE A 7 31.39 -17.44 14.08
CA ILE A 7 30.51 -16.39 14.56
C ILE A 7 29.08 -16.91 14.40
N ARG A 8 28.36 -16.99 15.51
CA ARG A 8 26.99 -17.48 15.53
C ARG A 8 26.03 -16.35 15.81
N PHE A 9 25.11 -16.17 14.88
CA PHE A 9 24.05 -15.17 14.99
C PHE A 9 22.73 -15.86 15.35
N VAL A 10 22.02 -15.35 16.35
CA VAL A 10 20.72 -15.86 16.77
C VAL A 10 19.73 -14.72 16.82
N ILE A 11 18.61 -14.91 16.14
CA ILE A 11 17.48 -13.98 16.15
C ILE A 11 16.37 -14.66 16.94
N ARG A 12 15.90 -14.02 18.01
CA ARG A 12 14.78 -14.49 18.81
C ARG A 12 13.68 -13.45 18.80
N LYS A 13 12.47 -13.88 18.41
CA LYS A 13 11.28 -13.04 18.55
C LYS A 13 10.75 -13.17 19.98
N GLU A 14 10.67 -12.04 20.68
CA GLU A 14 10.13 -11.96 22.04
C GLU A 14 8.86 -11.10 22.00
N GLY A 15 7.69 -11.76 21.89
CA GLY A 15 6.42 -11.07 21.73
C GLY A 15 6.12 -10.66 20.28
N ASP A 16 5.16 -9.76 20.10
CA ASP A 16 4.75 -9.36 18.75
C ASP A 16 5.65 -8.27 18.14
N ASP A 17 6.24 -7.40 18.96
CA ASP A 17 6.95 -6.21 18.50
C ASP A 17 8.43 -6.19 18.87
N THR A 18 8.94 -7.23 19.55
CA THR A 18 10.32 -7.24 20.04
C THR A 18 11.13 -8.37 19.41
N ILE A 19 12.29 -8.02 18.87
CA ILE A 19 13.26 -8.96 18.32
C ILE A 19 14.58 -8.79 19.07
N THR A 20 15.11 -9.88 19.63
CA THR A 20 16.41 -9.91 20.28
C THR A 20 17.45 -10.48 19.32
N LEU A 21 18.51 -9.70 19.08
CA LEU A 21 19.68 -10.09 18.30
C LEU A 21 20.82 -10.51 19.23
N ILE A 22 21.30 -11.73 19.11
CA ILE A 22 22.39 -12.28 19.91
C ILE A 22 23.53 -12.68 18.99
N LEU A 23 24.72 -12.11 19.22
CA LEU A 23 25.93 -12.44 18.51
C LEU A 23 26.93 -13.11 19.47
N PHE A 24 27.32 -14.36 19.15
CA PHE A 24 28.35 -15.07 19.88
C PHE A 24 29.70 -14.86 19.19
N THR A 25 30.65 -14.24 19.89
CA THR A 25 31.99 -13.97 19.38
C THR A 25 33.00 -13.96 20.52
N HIS A 26 34.26 -14.07 20.19
CA HIS A 26 35.37 -13.95 21.14
C HIS A 26 35.80 -12.50 21.37
N GLU A 27 35.37 -11.57 20.51
CA GLU A 27 35.73 -10.15 20.56
C GLU A 27 34.51 -9.28 20.88
N PRO A 28 34.24 -8.97 22.16
CA PRO A 28 33.01 -8.28 22.57
C PRO A 28 32.89 -6.86 22.02
N GLU A 29 33.99 -6.14 21.82
CA GLU A 29 33.92 -4.76 21.29
C GLU A 29 33.60 -4.75 19.80
N SER A 30 34.20 -5.63 19.04
CA SER A 30 33.86 -5.83 17.63
C SER A 30 32.38 -6.27 17.47
N ALA A 31 31.88 -7.11 18.38
CA ALA A 31 30.47 -7.53 18.39
C ALA A 31 29.49 -6.38 18.54
N LYS A 32 29.77 -5.44 19.42
CA LYS A 32 28.91 -4.26 19.63
C LYS A 32 28.78 -3.43 18.35
N GLN A 33 29.89 -3.23 17.65
CA GLN A 33 29.90 -2.49 16.40
C GLN A 33 29.12 -3.23 15.30
N TRP A 34 29.35 -4.54 15.16
CA TRP A 34 28.64 -5.38 14.18
C TRP A 34 27.13 -5.38 14.39
N ILE A 35 26.65 -5.51 15.63
CA ILE A 35 25.21 -5.45 15.92
C ILE A 35 24.65 -4.08 15.54
N ARG A 36 25.37 -3.00 15.86
CA ARG A 36 24.94 -1.64 15.51
C ARG A 36 24.86 -1.45 14.01
N ASP A 37 25.90 -1.83 13.27
CA ASP A 37 25.96 -1.69 11.82
C ASP A 37 24.88 -2.54 11.14
N TYR A 38 24.67 -3.75 11.63
CA TYR A 38 23.60 -4.63 11.15
C TYR A 38 22.20 -4.05 11.41
N THR A 39 21.96 -3.51 12.60
CA THR A 39 20.68 -2.85 12.93
C THR A 39 20.43 -1.62 12.05
N ASN A 40 21.46 -0.81 11.83
CA ASN A 40 21.36 0.35 10.93
C ASN A 40 21.08 -0.08 9.50
N HIS A 41 21.76 -1.12 9.03
CA HIS A 41 21.53 -1.67 7.68
C HIS A 41 20.09 -2.21 7.51
N ILE A 42 19.57 -2.95 8.50
CA ILE A 42 18.19 -3.41 8.49
C ILE A 42 17.21 -2.23 8.47
N ASN A 43 17.41 -1.25 9.35
CA ASN A 43 16.57 -0.06 9.41
C ASN A 43 16.52 0.62 8.04
N GLN A 44 17.67 0.86 7.43
CA GLN A 44 17.75 1.49 6.12
C GLN A 44 17.03 0.65 5.05
N THR A 45 17.29 -0.66 5.01
CA THR A 45 16.68 -1.57 4.03
C THR A 45 15.15 -1.61 4.16
N VAL A 46 14.62 -1.64 5.39
CA VAL A 46 13.17 -1.66 5.63
C VAL A 46 12.54 -0.32 5.23
N ILE A 47 13.19 0.80 5.58
CA ILE A 47 12.70 2.14 5.23
C ILE A 47 12.69 2.33 3.70
N ASP A 48 13.77 1.92 3.03
CA ASP A 48 13.88 2.04 1.57
C ASP A 48 12.81 1.20 0.86
N LYS A 49 12.63 -0.05 1.32
CA LYS A 49 11.58 -0.93 0.79
C LYS A 49 10.19 -0.36 1.03
N PHE A 50 9.88 0.07 2.25
CA PHE A 50 8.58 0.65 2.59
C PHE A 50 8.30 1.91 1.77
N SER A 51 9.31 2.78 1.61
CA SER A 51 9.20 3.99 0.80
C SER A 51 8.96 3.68 -0.68
N SER A 52 9.63 2.64 -1.20
CA SER A 52 9.43 2.15 -2.55
C SER A 52 8.02 1.59 -2.74
N ASP A 53 7.54 0.77 -1.81
CA ASP A 53 6.21 0.16 -1.85
C ASP A 53 5.11 1.24 -1.77
N LEU A 54 5.28 2.26 -0.91
CA LEU A 54 4.37 3.41 -0.84
C LEU A 54 4.33 4.21 -2.15
N ARG A 55 5.49 4.53 -2.73
CA ARG A 55 5.56 5.23 -4.02
C ARG A 55 4.89 4.43 -5.12
N HIS A 56 5.11 3.13 -5.14
CA HIS A 56 4.45 2.24 -6.10
C HIS A 56 2.93 2.24 -5.91
N GLY A 57 2.44 2.14 -4.68
CA GLY A 57 1.02 2.23 -4.35
C GLY A 57 0.39 3.56 -4.77
N ILE A 58 1.05 4.70 -4.49
CA ILE A 58 0.60 6.03 -4.93
C ILE A 58 0.51 6.09 -6.46
N ASN A 59 1.54 5.64 -7.17
CA ASN A 59 1.56 5.64 -8.63
C ASN A 59 0.45 4.76 -9.23
N GLN A 60 0.19 3.59 -8.64
CA GLN A 60 -0.93 2.74 -9.05
C GLN A 60 -2.28 3.44 -8.85
N GLN A 61 -2.49 4.11 -7.72
CA GLN A 61 -3.72 4.86 -7.46
C GLN A 61 -3.89 6.03 -8.45
N LEU A 62 -2.83 6.77 -8.75
CA LEU A 62 -2.86 7.84 -9.74
C LEU A 62 -3.22 7.30 -11.13
N MET A 63 -2.67 6.17 -11.54
CA MET A 63 -3.01 5.52 -12.80
C MET A 63 -4.48 5.10 -12.86
N LEU A 64 -5.02 4.53 -11.78
CA LEU A 64 -6.44 4.15 -11.71
C LEU A 64 -7.37 5.36 -11.77
N LEU A 65 -7.02 6.47 -11.10
CA LEU A 65 -7.78 7.72 -11.17
C LEU A 65 -7.76 8.31 -12.58
N ASP A 66 -6.63 8.27 -13.26
CA ASP A 66 -6.50 8.73 -14.65
C ASP A 66 -7.35 7.88 -15.60
N GLN A 67 -7.32 6.56 -15.48
CA GLN A 67 -8.18 5.66 -16.24
C GLN A 67 -9.68 5.92 -15.97
N ALA A 68 -10.05 6.15 -14.71
CA ALA A 68 -11.42 6.50 -14.33
C ALA A 68 -11.84 7.82 -14.98
N LYS A 69 -10.97 8.86 -14.94
CA LYS A 69 -11.19 10.13 -15.61
C LYS A 69 -11.46 9.94 -17.09
N HIS A 70 -10.57 9.27 -17.82
CA HIS A 70 -10.72 9.04 -19.25
C HIS A 70 -11.99 8.21 -19.61
N SER A 71 -12.33 7.25 -18.75
CA SER A 71 -13.56 6.47 -18.94
C SER A 71 -14.81 7.34 -18.77
N MET A 72 -14.86 8.18 -17.73
CA MET A 72 -15.97 9.11 -17.51
C MET A 72 -16.07 10.13 -18.64
N GLU A 73 -14.96 10.66 -19.12
CA GLU A 73 -14.92 11.54 -20.28
C GLU A 73 -15.53 10.91 -21.52
N ARG A 74 -15.15 9.68 -21.81
CA ARG A 74 -15.69 8.94 -22.95
C ARG A 74 -17.19 8.70 -22.82
N ILE A 75 -17.65 8.24 -21.65
CA ILE A 75 -19.06 7.99 -21.38
C ILE A 75 -19.88 9.28 -21.51
N HIS A 76 -19.36 10.39 -21.00
CA HIS A 76 -20.03 11.69 -21.09
C HIS A 76 -20.14 12.16 -22.55
N LYS A 77 -19.05 12.08 -23.32
CA LYS A 77 -19.07 12.39 -24.76
C LYS A 77 -20.10 11.56 -25.51
N GLN A 78 -20.18 10.26 -25.19
CA GLN A 78 -21.14 9.37 -25.81
C GLN A 78 -22.59 9.78 -25.45
N ARG A 79 -22.87 10.05 -24.17
CA ARG A 79 -24.21 10.49 -23.74
C ARG A 79 -24.65 11.78 -24.42
N ILE A 80 -23.73 12.75 -24.58
CA ILE A 80 -24.02 13.98 -25.31
C ILE A 80 -24.32 13.69 -26.78
N ALA A 81 -23.54 12.82 -27.43
CA ALA A 81 -23.76 12.45 -28.80
C ALA A 81 -25.12 11.75 -28.99
N ASP A 82 -25.47 10.80 -28.11
CA ASP A 82 -26.75 10.11 -28.11
C ASP A 82 -27.94 11.08 -27.90
N HIS A 83 -27.76 12.05 -26.98
CA HIS A 83 -28.80 13.04 -26.74
C HIS A 83 -28.99 14.00 -27.93
N VAL A 84 -27.89 14.44 -28.55
CA VAL A 84 -27.98 15.25 -29.78
C VAL A 84 -28.67 14.47 -30.90
N ALA A 85 -28.36 13.19 -31.09
CA ALA A 85 -29.03 12.35 -32.10
C ALA A 85 -30.53 12.22 -31.84
N GLN A 86 -30.95 12.06 -30.57
CA GLN A 86 -32.37 12.03 -30.19
C GLN A 86 -33.07 13.39 -30.47
N LEU A 87 -32.39 14.50 -30.23
CA LEU A 87 -32.96 15.82 -30.55
C LEU A 87 -33.03 16.06 -32.05
N GLU A 88 -32.04 15.61 -32.83
CA GLU A 88 -32.05 15.71 -34.29
C GLU A 88 -33.21 14.88 -34.91
N GLU A 89 -33.41 13.63 -34.41
CA GLU A 89 -34.57 12.83 -34.82
C GLU A 89 -35.91 13.51 -34.49
N ALA A 90 -36.02 14.09 -33.28
CA ALA A 90 -37.21 14.83 -32.88
C ALA A 90 -37.44 16.09 -33.74
N LEU A 91 -36.36 16.76 -34.15
CA LEU A 91 -36.38 17.95 -35.01
C LEU A 91 -36.92 17.56 -36.41
N ASP A 92 -36.46 16.45 -36.97
CA ASP A 92 -36.92 15.93 -38.27
C ASP A 92 -38.43 15.65 -38.23
N VAL A 93 -38.91 15.00 -37.16
CA VAL A 93 -40.34 14.73 -36.95
C VAL A 93 -41.14 16.02 -36.80
N ALA A 94 -40.67 17.00 -35.97
CA ALA A 94 -41.35 18.26 -35.79
C ALA A 94 -41.46 19.03 -37.10
N THR A 95 -40.39 19.00 -37.91
CA THR A 95 -40.36 19.66 -39.23
C THR A 95 -41.32 19.02 -40.20
N ALA A 96 -41.36 17.68 -40.27
CA ALA A 96 -42.28 16.92 -41.12
C ALA A 96 -43.76 17.17 -40.75
N LEU A 97 -44.05 17.38 -39.48
CA LEU A 97 -45.36 17.72 -38.94
C LEU A 97 -45.73 19.22 -38.99
N ASN A 98 -44.78 20.06 -39.46
CA ASN A 98 -44.90 21.54 -39.44
C ASN A 98 -45.16 22.11 -38.04
N ILE A 99 -44.62 21.52 -37.01
CA ILE A 99 -44.68 22.01 -35.60
C ILE A 99 -43.51 22.95 -35.39
N SER A 100 -43.74 24.28 -35.56
CA SER A 100 -42.68 25.30 -35.38
C SER A 100 -42.46 25.64 -33.92
N ASP A 101 -43.54 25.79 -33.14
CA ASP A 101 -43.52 26.21 -31.76
C ASP A 101 -44.07 25.13 -30.83
N ARG A 102 -43.81 25.31 -29.55
CA ARG A 102 -44.19 24.37 -28.49
C ARG A 102 -45.71 24.17 -28.45
N ILE A 103 -46.14 22.93 -28.42
CA ILE A 103 -47.56 22.57 -28.23
C ILE A 103 -47.80 22.47 -26.70
N ASP A 104 -48.43 23.50 -26.13
CA ASP A 104 -48.69 23.55 -24.68
C ASP A 104 -49.89 22.71 -24.21
N GLN A 105 -50.75 22.28 -25.12
CA GLN A 105 -51.96 21.49 -24.83
C GLN A 105 -51.74 20.02 -25.13
N SER A 106 -50.84 19.35 -24.42
CA SER A 106 -50.75 17.89 -24.47
C SER A 106 -51.62 17.26 -23.39
N PRO A 107 -52.51 16.30 -23.77
CA PRO A 107 -53.27 15.51 -22.80
C PRO A 107 -52.41 14.52 -22.04
N LEU A 108 -51.11 14.41 -22.36
CA LEU A 108 -50.17 13.48 -21.77
C LEU A 108 -49.46 14.10 -20.56
N PRO A 109 -49.13 13.29 -19.55
CA PRO A 109 -48.29 13.77 -18.44
C PRO A 109 -46.93 14.26 -18.98
N PRO A 110 -46.30 15.26 -18.35
CA PRO A 110 -45.09 15.92 -18.86
C PRO A 110 -43.94 14.97 -19.23
N ALA A 111 -43.82 13.86 -18.51
CA ALA A 111 -42.78 12.83 -18.78
C ALA A 111 -43.07 11.94 -20.01
N ALA A 112 -44.29 11.93 -20.51
CA ALA A 112 -44.71 11.12 -21.66
C ALA A 112 -44.89 11.97 -22.96
N VAL A 113 -44.64 13.27 -22.87
CA VAL A 113 -44.76 14.18 -24.03
C VAL A 113 -43.56 13.92 -24.98
N PRO A 114 -43.81 13.54 -26.23
CA PRO A 114 -42.74 13.34 -27.20
C PRO A 114 -41.90 14.62 -27.41
N LEU A 115 -40.60 14.48 -27.64
CA LEU A 115 -39.68 15.60 -27.83
C LEU A 115 -40.10 16.55 -28.98
N TYR A 116 -40.63 16.03 -30.06
CA TYR A 116 -41.06 16.85 -31.20
C TYR A 116 -42.20 17.84 -30.88
N TYR A 117 -42.94 17.67 -29.77
CA TYR A 117 -43.92 18.65 -29.31
C TYR A 117 -43.32 19.95 -28.80
N ARG A 118 -41.99 19.97 -28.58
CA ARG A 118 -41.26 21.20 -28.22
C ARG A 118 -41.14 22.19 -29.37
N GLY A 119 -41.38 21.72 -30.61
CA GLY A 119 -41.32 22.53 -31.83
C GLY A 119 -39.90 22.62 -32.42
N SER A 120 -39.84 22.78 -33.75
CA SER A 120 -38.58 22.81 -34.48
C SER A 120 -37.64 23.95 -34.09
N ASN A 121 -38.18 25.15 -33.78
CA ASN A 121 -37.39 26.30 -33.37
C ASN A 121 -36.66 26.07 -32.07
N PHE A 122 -37.33 25.44 -31.07
CA PHE A 122 -36.75 25.14 -29.80
C PHE A 122 -35.69 24.04 -29.88
N LEU A 123 -36.01 22.94 -30.61
CA LEU A 123 -35.11 21.84 -30.80
C LEU A 123 -33.81 22.25 -31.49
N HIS A 124 -33.93 23.07 -32.54
CA HIS A 124 -32.77 23.61 -33.24
C HIS A 124 -31.88 24.46 -32.31
N ALA A 125 -32.46 25.33 -31.52
CA ALA A 125 -31.73 26.15 -30.56
C ALA A 125 -31.05 25.29 -29.47
N GLU A 126 -31.74 24.25 -28.96
CA GLU A 126 -31.18 23.34 -27.96
C GLU A 126 -29.97 22.52 -28.52
N ILE A 127 -30.09 21.99 -29.73
CA ILE A 127 -29.01 21.30 -30.44
C ILE A 127 -27.80 22.23 -30.62
N GLN A 128 -28.05 23.48 -31.06
CA GLN A 128 -26.98 24.47 -31.24
C GLN A 128 -26.29 24.80 -29.93
N ALA A 129 -27.04 25.02 -28.89
CA ALA A 129 -26.51 25.32 -27.55
C ALA A 129 -25.65 24.15 -27.00
N ILE A 130 -26.06 22.89 -27.24
CA ILE A 130 -25.26 21.72 -26.83
C ILE A 130 -24.00 21.63 -27.68
N LYS A 131 -24.06 21.86 -28.99
CA LYS A 131 -22.88 21.84 -29.88
C LYS A 131 -21.90 22.95 -29.53
N GLU A 132 -22.34 24.13 -29.18
CA GLU A 132 -21.49 25.25 -28.74
C GLU A 132 -20.85 24.98 -27.38
N ARG A 133 -21.61 24.44 -26.41
CA ARG A 133 -21.06 24.04 -25.09
C ARG A 133 -20.00 22.94 -25.20
N ARG A 134 -20.06 22.11 -26.26
CA ARG A 134 -19.10 21.03 -26.51
C ARG A 134 -17.68 21.56 -26.81
N THR A 135 -17.56 22.80 -27.29
CA THR A 135 -16.30 23.47 -27.58
C THR A 135 -15.72 24.22 -26.36
N HIS A 136 -16.55 24.57 -25.39
CA HIS A 136 -16.15 25.27 -24.17
C HIS A 136 -16.43 24.41 -22.94
N GLU A 137 -15.38 23.82 -22.35
CA GLU A 137 -15.24 23.38 -20.94
C GLU A 137 -16.48 22.81 -20.21
N ALA A 138 -17.53 22.37 -20.91
CA ALA A 138 -18.71 21.73 -20.32
C ALA A 138 -18.39 20.46 -19.50
N PHE A 139 -17.13 20.11 -19.45
CA PHE A 139 -16.55 18.94 -18.79
C PHE A 139 -16.49 19.09 -17.27
N TYR A 140 -16.34 20.30 -16.76
CA TYR A 140 -16.14 20.57 -15.32
C TYR A 140 -17.42 20.47 -14.47
N TRP A 141 -18.57 20.17 -15.08
CA TRP A 141 -19.85 20.12 -14.37
C TRP A 141 -20.19 18.76 -13.75
N THR A 142 -19.38 17.74 -13.98
CA THR A 142 -19.57 16.46 -13.29
C THR A 142 -18.84 16.52 -11.96
N ILE A 143 -19.59 16.55 -10.85
CA ILE A 143 -19.09 16.55 -9.48
C ILE A 143 -17.99 15.47 -9.31
N HIS A 144 -18.17 14.31 -9.90
CA HIS A 144 -17.22 13.20 -9.83
C HIS A 144 -15.86 13.44 -10.52
N LEU A 145 -15.81 14.20 -11.62
CA LEU A 145 -14.53 14.55 -12.26
C LEU A 145 -13.69 15.46 -11.37
N ARG A 146 -14.35 16.44 -10.74
CA ARG A 146 -13.68 17.34 -9.80
C ARG A 146 -13.14 16.59 -8.60
N GLU A 147 -13.90 15.64 -8.06
CA GLU A 147 -13.44 14.79 -6.97
C GLU A 147 -12.20 13.98 -7.37
N ILE A 148 -12.18 13.38 -8.58
CA ILE A 148 -11.02 12.64 -9.10
C ILE A 148 -9.80 13.56 -9.21
N GLU A 149 -9.97 14.78 -9.71
CA GLU A 149 -8.88 15.75 -9.82
C GLU A 149 -8.35 16.18 -8.46
N GLU A 150 -9.23 16.45 -7.49
CA GLU A 150 -8.84 16.77 -6.12
C GLU A 150 -8.08 15.62 -5.44
N TRP A 151 -8.54 14.38 -5.62
CA TRP A 151 -7.83 13.21 -5.09
C TRP A 151 -6.47 13.00 -5.75
N SER A 152 -6.40 13.17 -7.08
CA SER A 152 -5.14 13.06 -7.81
C SER A 152 -4.14 14.09 -7.33
N GLU A 153 -4.58 15.32 -7.10
CA GLU A 153 -3.72 16.40 -6.60
C GLU A 153 -3.24 16.12 -5.17
N LYS A 154 -4.13 15.68 -4.27
CA LYS A 154 -3.75 15.27 -2.91
C LYS A 154 -2.70 14.16 -2.91
N LEU A 155 -2.86 13.14 -3.77
CA LEU A 155 -1.89 12.05 -3.89
C LEU A 155 -0.53 12.53 -4.41
N ARG A 156 -0.50 13.48 -5.35
CA ARG A 156 0.76 14.06 -5.87
C ARG A 156 1.49 14.90 -4.83
N GLN A 157 0.77 15.49 -3.88
CA GLN A 157 1.35 16.29 -2.80
C GLN A 157 1.93 15.46 -1.67
N ILE A 158 1.68 14.14 -1.64
CA ILE A 158 2.26 13.26 -0.61
C ILE A 158 3.77 13.19 -0.80
N THR A 159 4.50 13.77 0.15
CA THR A 159 5.96 13.66 0.23
C THR A 159 6.34 12.63 1.28
N ILE A 160 7.08 11.60 0.86
CA ILE A 160 7.59 10.58 1.78
C ILE A 160 8.94 11.07 2.32
N ASN A 161 8.94 11.57 3.56
CA ASN A 161 10.16 11.96 4.24
C ASN A 161 10.66 10.78 5.07
N THR A 162 11.84 10.25 4.71
CA THR A 162 12.46 9.11 5.37
C THR A 162 13.58 9.50 6.34
N THR A 163 13.91 10.79 6.42
CA THR A 163 15.09 11.27 7.17
C THR A 163 14.98 11.01 8.66
N ASP A 164 13.78 11.13 9.24
CA ASP A 164 13.52 10.95 10.67
C ASP A 164 12.74 9.67 10.99
N THR A 165 12.57 8.78 9.99
CA THR A 165 11.79 7.55 10.16
C THR A 165 12.71 6.43 10.62
N LEU A 166 12.31 5.74 11.71
CA LEU A 166 12.98 4.54 12.19
C LEU A 166 12.04 3.34 12.03
N ALA A 167 12.50 2.30 11.37
CA ALA A 167 11.75 1.05 11.22
C ALA A 167 11.71 0.26 12.53
N ALA A 168 12.80 0.37 13.32
CA ALA A 168 12.90 -0.23 14.64
C ALA A 168 13.69 0.69 15.59
N ARG A 169 13.24 0.77 16.83
CA ARG A 169 13.95 1.49 17.88
C ARG A 169 14.78 0.51 18.72
N VAL A 170 16.07 0.77 18.86
CA VAL A 170 16.93 0.00 19.76
C VAL A 170 16.54 0.35 21.20
N GLN A 171 15.96 -0.60 21.92
CA GLN A 171 15.55 -0.43 23.32
C GLN A 171 16.72 -0.65 24.27
N ILE A 172 17.61 -1.60 23.94
CA ILE A 172 18.78 -1.94 24.75
C ILE A 172 20.01 -1.79 23.86
N SER A 173 20.95 -0.96 24.28
CA SER A 173 22.24 -0.88 23.59
C SER A 173 22.96 -2.21 23.70
N SER A 174 23.77 -2.56 22.68
CA SER A 174 24.57 -3.78 22.68
C SER A 174 25.36 -3.93 23.99
N TYR A 175 25.09 -4.99 24.72
CA TYR A 175 25.71 -5.30 25.99
C TYR A 175 26.47 -6.61 25.88
N ALA A 176 27.74 -6.57 26.26
CA ALA A 176 28.51 -7.80 26.39
C ALA A 176 28.55 -8.17 27.89
N PRO A 177 28.06 -9.35 28.29
CA PRO A 177 28.14 -9.76 29.68
C PRO A 177 29.61 -9.80 30.14
N PRO A 178 29.94 -9.36 31.36
CA PRO A 178 31.31 -9.30 31.84
C PRO A 178 31.93 -10.68 32.02
N GLU A 179 31.11 -11.73 32.11
CA GLU A 179 31.57 -13.08 32.24
C GLU A 179 31.27 -13.87 30.95
N PRO A 180 32.20 -14.73 30.46
CA PRO A 180 31.96 -15.57 29.30
C PRO A 180 30.79 -16.55 29.54
N LEU A 181 29.89 -16.68 28.57
CA LEU A 181 28.72 -17.58 28.62
C LEU A 181 29.11 -19.07 28.57
N LYS A 182 30.39 -19.40 28.53
CA LYS A 182 30.84 -20.80 28.59
C LYS A 182 30.59 -21.34 29.98
N PRO A 183 30.19 -22.60 30.12
CA PRO A 183 30.08 -23.26 31.40
C PRO A 183 31.43 -23.13 32.13
N ARG A 184 31.44 -22.65 33.36
CA ARG A 184 32.66 -22.47 34.18
C ARG A 184 33.41 -23.78 34.24
N PRO A 185 34.71 -23.84 33.98
CA PRO A 185 35.49 -25.07 33.99
C PRO A 185 35.27 -25.87 35.28
N ILE A 186 35.00 -25.20 36.40
CA ILE A 186 34.61 -25.84 37.67
C ILE A 186 33.36 -26.72 37.55
N VAL A 187 32.32 -26.27 36.81
CA VAL A 187 31.07 -27.04 36.61
C VAL A 187 31.36 -28.31 35.79
N ILE A 188 32.18 -28.20 34.76
CA ILE A 188 32.60 -29.35 33.96
C ILE A 188 33.41 -30.33 34.80
N PHE A 189 34.30 -29.81 35.62
CA PHE A 189 35.11 -30.63 36.53
C PHE A 189 34.24 -31.40 37.52
N TRP A 190 33.30 -30.74 38.21
CA TRP A 190 32.37 -31.40 39.13
C TRP A 190 31.45 -32.45 38.45
N PHE A 191 30.98 -32.17 37.23
CA PHE A 191 30.24 -33.16 36.45
C PHE A 191 31.11 -34.35 36.10
N GLY A 192 32.37 -34.16 35.72
CA GLY A 192 33.31 -35.23 35.45
C GLY A 192 33.58 -36.09 36.71
N VAL A 193 33.77 -35.46 37.85
CA VAL A 193 33.97 -36.12 39.15
C VAL A 193 32.72 -36.92 39.56
N ALA A 194 31.52 -36.38 39.39
CA ALA A 194 30.26 -37.06 39.70
C ALA A 194 30.07 -38.32 38.83
N ILE A 195 30.36 -38.23 37.54
CA ILE A 195 30.29 -39.38 36.64
C ILE A 195 31.31 -40.45 36.99
N ALA A 196 32.55 -40.06 37.35
CA ALA A 196 33.59 -41.00 37.76
C ALA A 196 33.26 -41.73 39.07
N LEU A 197 32.66 -41.02 40.04
CA LEU A 197 32.19 -41.63 41.30
C LEU A 197 31.05 -42.62 41.09
N THR A 198 30.05 -42.27 40.23
CA THR A 198 28.93 -43.18 39.94
C THR A 198 29.42 -44.44 39.21
N ALA A 199 30.35 -44.32 38.26
CA ALA A 199 30.95 -45.46 37.57
C ALA A 199 31.76 -46.36 38.54
N SER A 200 32.50 -45.78 39.50
CA SER A 200 33.27 -46.50 40.52
C SER A 200 32.36 -47.26 41.46
N VAL A 201 31.26 -46.71 41.92
CA VAL A 201 30.29 -47.36 42.80
C VAL A 201 29.58 -48.51 42.08
N SER A 202 29.22 -48.33 40.82
CA SER A 202 28.60 -49.37 40.00
C SER A 202 29.53 -50.56 39.81
N ASN A 203 30.82 -50.32 39.59
CA ASN A 203 31.82 -51.40 39.47
C ASN A 203 32.09 -52.13 40.77
N PHE A 204 32.03 -51.40 41.91
CA PHE A 204 32.19 -52.01 43.22
C PHE A 204 30.98 -52.93 43.56
N ILE A 205 29.78 -52.49 43.31
CA ILE A 205 28.56 -53.28 43.57
C ILE A 205 28.48 -54.50 42.65
N GLY A 206 28.93 -54.38 41.40
CA GLY A 206 29.00 -55.51 40.46
C GLY A 206 29.99 -56.64 40.89
N ARG A 207 31.09 -56.25 41.61
CA ARG A 207 32.10 -57.25 42.10
C ARG A 207 31.72 -57.95 43.39
N THR A 208 30.79 -57.39 44.18
CA THR A 208 30.34 -58.05 45.43
C THR A 208 29.14 -58.97 45.24
N ARG A 209 28.67 -59.18 44.01
CA ARG A 209 27.50 -60.01 43.64
C ARG A 209 27.98 -61.30 42.82
N SER A 210 29.24 -61.45 42.54
CA SER A 210 29.82 -62.62 41.97
C SER A 210 30.62 -63.37 43.01
#